data_bdcc24478143e5d4a025dda3406663b2
#
_entry.id   bdcc24478143e5d4a025dda3406663b2
#
_cell.length_a   1.000
_cell.length_b   1.000
_cell.length_c   1.000
_cell.angle_alpha   90.00
_cell.angle_beta   90.00
_cell.angle_gamma   90.00
#
_symmetry.space_group_name_H-M   'P 1'
#
loop_
_entity.id
_entity.type
_entity.pdbx_description
1 polymer ?
#
loop_
_entity_poly.entity_id
_entity_poly.type
_entity_poly.pdbx_seq_one_letter_code
_entity_poly.pdbx_strand_id
1 'polypeptide(L)'
;FDTDDGAIIARKIGAAFEEEIAFHGADTIAALIMEPVLGSGGVIVPHESFFPIMREICDRHGILLIADEVITGFGRAGSECGSRLWGIKPDMMSTAKGITNGYFPLGAAMIGEKLVSAFEDAKGPVGTISHGYTYSGHAIGAAGALATLAERKRLDVAANAAARGEELLAGLHELASRHEIVGDARGKGLMAALELVSDREKKTPAAKDVVQALYDKTYEEGV
;
A
#
# COMPACT_ATOMS: atom_id res chain seq x y z
N PHE A 1 17.86 1.92 -10.36
CA PHE A 1 18.28 3.29 -10.61
C PHE A 1 19.74 3.48 -10.21
N ASP A 2 20.37 4.51 -10.76
CA ASP A 2 21.78 4.88 -10.54
C ASP A 2 21.96 5.83 -9.35
N THR A 3 20.97 5.92 -8.46
CA THR A 3 20.93 6.79 -7.29
C THR A 3 20.11 6.17 -6.18
N ASP A 4 20.43 6.51 -4.93
CA ASP A 4 19.64 6.17 -3.74
C ASP A 4 18.78 7.37 -3.26
N ASP A 5 18.80 8.51 -3.96
CA ASP A 5 17.95 9.66 -3.69
C ASP A 5 16.50 9.36 -4.08
N GLY A 6 15.65 9.17 -3.08
CA GLY A 6 14.24 8.81 -3.26
C GLY A 6 13.43 9.85 -4.06
N ALA A 7 13.78 11.15 -3.95
CA ALA A 7 13.11 12.18 -4.72
C ALA A 7 13.50 12.14 -6.20
N ILE A 8 14.75 11.80 -6.51
CA ILE A 8 15.21 11.58 -7.88
C ILE A 8 14.53 10.33 -8.46
N ILE A 9 14.48 9.25 -7.68
CA ILE A 9 13.80 8.00 -8.08
C ILE A 9 12.33 8.28 -8.39
N ALA A 10 11.62 9.00 -7.52
CA ALA A 10 10.21 9.34 -7.73
C ALA A 10 9.99 10.11 -9.04
N ARG A 11 10.85 11.10 -9.35
CA ARG A 11 10.78 11.84 -10.62
C ARG A 11 11.08 10.96 -11.84
N LYS A 12 12.07 10.07 -11.74
CA LYS A 12 12.39 9.12 -12.84
C LYS A 12 11.23 8.16 -13.11
N ILE A 13 10.56 7.67 -12.07
CA ILE A 13 9.38 6.81 -12.23
C ILE A 13 8.23 7.61 -12.87
N GLY A 14 8.00 8.85 -12.43
CA GLY A 14 7.00 9.73 -13.03
C GLY A 14 7.28 9.98 -14.52
N ALA A 15 8.55 10.26 -14.90
CA ALA A 15 8.94 10.43 -16.28
C ALA A 15 8.70 9.15 -17.11
N ALA A 16 9.05 7.98 -16.58
CA ALA A 16 8.79 6.70 -17.26
C ALA A 16 7.28 6.46 -17.46
N PHE A 17 6.45 6.85 -16.49
CA PHE A 17 4.99 6.75 -16.65
C PHE A 17 4.47 7.72 -17.73
N GLU A 18 5.02 8.94 -17.82
CA GLU A 18 4.70 9.87 -18.91
C GLU A 18 5.10 9.30 -20.29
N GLU A 19 6.24 8.63 -20.39
CA GLU A 19 6.66 7.95 -21.62
C GLU A 19 5.70 6.84 -22.03
N GLU A 20 5.23 6.04 -21.08
CA GLU A 20 4.22 4.99 -21.33
C GLU A 20 2.87 5.61 -21.77
N ILE A 21 2.44 6.71 -21.14
CA ILE A 21 1.24 7.43 -21.55
C ILE A 21 1.38 7.97 -22.97
N ALA A 22 2.54 8.54 -23.31
CA ALA A 22 2.81 9.07 -24.66
C ALA A 22 2.83 7.95 -25.70
N PHE A 23 3.37 6.78 -25.34
CA PHE A 23 3.45 5.63 -26.25
C PHE A 23 2.07 4.98 -26.50
N HIS A 24 1.27 4.78 -25.45
CA HIS A 24 -0.02 4.10 -25.57
C HIS A 24 -1.18 5.04 -25.93
N GLY A 25 -1.07 6.32 -25.67
CA GLY A 25 -2.14 7.32 -25.75
C GLY A 25 -2.97 7.37 -24.47
N ALA A 26 -3.12 8.56 -23.90
CA ALA A 26 -3.82 8.77 -22.64
C ALA A 26 -5.26 8.28 -22.63
N ASP A 27 -5.95 8.35 -23.77
CA ASP A 27 -7.32 7.91 -24.00
C ASP A 27 -7.50 6.38 -23.96
N THR A 28 -6.40 5.62 -24.01
CA THR A 28 -6.42 4.16 -23.89
C THR A 28 -6.16 3.67 -22.45
N ILE A 29 -5.77 4.56 -21.53
CA ILE A 29 -5.43 4.23 -20.14
C ILE A 29 -6.54 4.70 -19.20
N ALA A 30 -7.30 3.77 -18.66
CA ALA A 30 -8.41 4.09 -17.77
C ALA A 30 -7.96 4.48 -16.36
N ALA A 31 -6.97 3.79 -15.81
CA ALA A 31 -6.55 3.97 -14.43
C ALA A 31 -5.12 3.49 -14.19
N LEU A 32 -4.49 4.09 -13.18
CA LEU A 32 -3.27 3.62 -12.52
C LEU A 32 -3.65 3.06 -11.15
N ILE A 33 -3.27 1.81 -10.85
CA ILE A 33 -3.47 1.20 -9.53
C ILE A 33 -2.12 0.99 -8.83
N MET A 34 -2.05 1.40 -7.57
CA MET A 34 -0.81 1.28 -6.77
C MET A 34 -1.13 1.01 -5.30
N GLU A 35 -0.29 0.20 -4.64
CA GLU A 35 -0.25 0.11 -3.18
C GLU A 35 0.44 1.36 -2.60
N PRO A 36 -0.11 2.00 -1.54
CA PRO A 36 0.57 3.11 -0.84
C PRO A 36 1.94 2.76 -0.27
N VAL A 37 2.08 1.56 0.28
CA VAL A 37 3.34 0.89 0.57
C VAL A 37 3.27 -0.47 -0.10
N LEU A 38 4.22 -0.78 -0.96
CA LEU A 38 4.23 -2.06 -1.66
C LEU A 38 4.52 -3.17 -0.64
N GLY A 39 3.47 -3.94 -0.27
CA GLY A 39 3.52 -4.88 0.84
C GLY A 39 4.29 -6.16 0.52
N SER A 40 3.68 -7.10 -0.20
CA SER A 40 4.28 -8.39 -0.55
C SER A 40 5.49 -8.27 -1.47
N GLY A 41 5.66 -7.15 -2.16
CA GLY A 41 6.83 -6.84 -2.97
C GLY A 41 8.09 -6.48 -2.17
N GLY A 42 8.03 -6.46 -0.81
CA GLY A 42 9.17 -6.26 0.05
C GLY A 42 9.08 -5.06 1.00
N VAL A 43 7.88 -4.62 1.34
CA VAL A 43 7.62 -3.45 2.19
C VAL A 43 8.35 -2.20 1.66
N ILE A 44 8.15 -1.91 0.38
CA ILE A 44 8.80 -0.75 -0.24
C ILE A 44 7.97 0.50 0.09
N VAL A 45 8.56 1.38 0.89
CA VAL A 45 7.98 2.68 1.26
C VAL A 45 8.45 3.72 0.25
N PRO A 46 7.56 4.33 -0.54
CA PRO A 46 7.96 5.33 -1.51
C PRO A 46 8.38 6.63 -0.82
N HIS A 47 9.24 7.42 -1.48
CA HIS A 47 9.55 8.77 -1.06
C HIS A 47 8.28 9.64 -1.03
N GLU A 48 8.21 10.61 -0.14
CA GLU A 48 7.05 11.48 0.06
C GLU A 48 6.56 12.20 -1.20
N SER A 49 7.46 12.50 -2.13
CA SER A 49 7.11 13.15 -3.40
C SER A 49 6.51 12.20 -4.44
N PHE A 50 6.59 10.88 -4.25
CA PHE A 50 6.17 9.90 -5.27
C PHE A 50 4.68 10.00 -5.59
N PHE A 51 3.82 9.86 -4.60
CA PHE A 51 2.37 9.92 -4.81
C PHE A 51 1.87 11.26 -5.32
N PRO A 52 2.34 12.42 -4.81
CA PRO A 52 2.03 13.72 -5.41
C PRO A 52 2.34 13.80 -6.91
N ILE A 53 3.52 13.31 -7.34
CA ILE A 53 3.90 13.26 -8.76
C ILE A 53 2.91 12.38 -9.55
N MET A 54 2.63 11.17 -9.07
CA MET A 54 1.72 10.25 -9.76
C MET A 54 0.30 10.79 -9.83
N ARG A 55 -0.20 11.46 -8.78
CA ARG A 55 -1.51 12.11 -8.76
C ARG A 55 -1.58 13.24 -9.79
N GLU A 56 -0.55 14.08 -9.85
CA GLU A 56 -0.47 15.18 -10.82
C GLU A 56 -0.50 14.67 -12.26
N ILE A 57 0.27 13.62 -12.57
CA ILE A 57 0.28 12.98 -13.90
C ILE A 57 -1.11 12.43 -14.22
N CYS A 58 -1.72 11.69 -13.33
CA CYS A 58 -3.06 11.14 -13.52
C CYS A 58 -4.10 12.24 -13.79
N ASP A 59 -4.06 13.33 -13.03
CA ASP A 59 -4.99 14.46 -13.19
C ASP A 59 -4.81 15.15 -14.55
N ARG A 60 -3.56 15.35 -14.99
CA ARG A 60 -3.22 16.00 -16.26
C ARG A 60 -3.74 15.20 -17.46
N HIS A 61 -3.69 13.91 -17.39
CA HIS A 61 -4.08 13.01 -18.48
C HIS A 61 -5.50 12.43 -18.36
N GLY A 62 -6.24 12.78 -17.31
CA GLY A 62 -7.59 12.24 -17.08
C GLY A 62 -7.62 10.76 -16.70
N ILE A 63 -6.50 10.22 -16.20
CA ILE A 63 -6.35 8.84 -15.74
C ILE A 63 -6.80 8.74 -14.28
N LEU A 64 -7.59 7.73 -13.93
CA LEU A 64 -8.01 7.50 -12.55
C LEU A 64 -6.86 6.97 -11.71
N LEU A 65 -6.74 7.43 -10.46
CA LEU A 65 -5.81 6.87 -9.48
C LEU A 65 -6.56 5.96 -8.52
N ILE A 66 -6.17 4.68 -8.50
CA ILE A 66 -6.72 3.67 -7.60
C ILE A 66 -5.68 3.34 -6.53
N ALA A 67 -6.03 3.52 -5.27
CA ALA A 67 -5.20 3.06 -4.16
C ALA A 67 -5.57 1.62 -3.79
N ASP A 68 -4.61 0.72 -3.89
CA ASP A 68 -4.75 -0.64 -3.34
C ASP A 68 -4.39 -0.61 -1.84
N GLU A 69 -5.43 -0.48 -1.02
CA GLU A 69 -5.33 -0.43 0.44
C GLU A 69 -5.58 -1.79 1.11
N VAL A 70 -5.47 -2.86 0.34
CA VAL A 70 -5.70 -4.23 0.86
C VAL A 70 -4.78 -4.54 2.03
N ILE A 71 -3.53 -4.07 2.01
CA ILE A 71 -2.58 -4.24 3.12
C ILE A 71 -2.47 -2.98 3.96
N THR A 72 -2.37 -1.82 3.35
CA THR A 72 -2.08 -0.54 4.02
C THR A 72 -3.27 0.08 4.73
N GLY A 73 -4.49 -0.34 4.37
CA GLY A 73 -5.71 0.14 4.99
C GLY A 73 -5.89 -0.33 6.44
N PHE A 74 -6.80 0.33 7.11
CA PHE A 74 -7.28 -0.04 8.45
C PHE A 74 -6.23 0.03 9.56
N GLY A 75 -5.25 0.94 9.48
CA GLY A 75 -4.33 1.25 10.56
C GLY A 75 -2.94 0.65 10.44
N ARG A 76 -2.72 -0.35 9.57
CA ARG A 76 -1.45 -1.09 9.47
C ARG A 76 -0.23 -0.20 9.29
N ALA A 77 -0.31 0.81 8.43
CA ALA A 77 0.78 1.73 8.13
C ALA A 77 0.85 2.96 9.07
N GLY A 78 0.15 2.94 10.19
CA GLY A 78 0.09 4.07 11.12
C GLY A 78 -0.88 5.18 10.71
N SER A 79 -1.79 4.89 9.79
CA SER A 79 -2.86 5.76 9.32
C SER A 79 -4.11 4.95 9.01
N GLU A 80 -5.27 5.55 8.99
CA GLU A 80 -6.53 4.88 8.62
C GLU A 80 -6.46 4.26 7.22
N CYS A 81 -5.81 4.96 6.29
CA CYS A 81 -5.51 4.50 4.94
C CYS A 81 -4.07 4.90 4.62
N GLY A 82 -3.33 4.05 3.89
CA GLY A 82 -1.97 4.34 3.49
C GLY A 82 -1.86 5.59 2.60
N SER A 83 -2.82 5.81 1.71
CA SER A 83 -2.88 7.00 0.85
C SER A 83 -2.88 8.33 1.64
N ARG A 84 -3.44 8.35 2.85
CA ARG A 84 -3.43 9.54 3.71
C ARG A 84 -2.04 9.91 4.22
N LEU A 85 -1.09 8.97 4.28
CA LEU A 85 0.29 9.25 4.69
C LEU A 85 0.96 10.29 3.79
N TRP A 86 0.54 10.37 2.54
CA TRP A 86 1.05 11.32 1.55
C TRP A 86 0.00 12.36 1.12
N GLY A 87 -1.09 12.51 1.88
CA GLY A 87 -2.14 13.49 1.60
C GLY A 87 -2.90 13.22 0.29
N ILE A 88 -2.87 12.01 -0.23
CA ILE A 88 -3.49 11.65 -1.50
C ILE A 88 -4.94 11.26 -1.29
N LYS A 89 -5.82 11.82 -2.14
CA LYS A 89 -7.20 11.40 -2.30
C LYS A 89 -7.32 10.62 -3.62
N PRO A 90 -7.35 9.27 -3.57
CA PRO A 90 -7.52 8.46 -4.77
C PRO A 90 -8.95 8.61 -5.31
N ASP A 91 -9.13 8.34 -6.61
CA ASP A 91 -10.46 8.30 -7.23
C ASP A 91 -11.22 7.03 -6.85
N MET A 92 -10.49 5.93 -6.64
CA MET A 92 -11.03 4.65 -6.18
C MET A 92 -10.07 4.02 -5.15
N MET A 93 -10.60 3.06 -4.39
CA MET A 93 -9.82 2.33 -3.40
C MET A 93 -10.29 0.87 -3.34
N SER A 94 -9.35 -0.07 -3.36
CA SER A 94 -9.62 -1.47 -3.04
C SER A 94 -9.22 -1.78 -1.60
N THR A 95 -10.06 -2.51 -0.89
CA THR A 95 -9.81 -2.89 0.51
C THR A 95 -10.21 -4.32 0.80
N ALA A 96 -9.50 -4.96 1.73
CA ALA A 96 -9.81 -6.29 2.22
C ALA A 96 -9.16 -6.49 3.61
N LYS A 97 -8.77 -7.69 3.96
CA LYS A 97 -8.00 -8.07 5.16
C LYS A 97 -8.46 -7.36 6.44
N GLY A 98 -7.90 -6.19 6.75
CA GLY A 98 -8.22 -5.40 7.93
C GLY A 98 -9.67 -4.93 8.03
N ILE A 99 -10.45 -4.98 6.95
CA ILE A 99 -11.87 -4.59 6.97
C ILE A 99 -12.69 -5.46 7.94
N THR A 100 -12.34 -6.74 8.07
CA THR A 100 -12.98 -7.69 9.02
C THR A 100 -11.97 -8.33 9.94
N ASN A 101 -10.69 -7.99 9.87
CA ASN A 101 -9.60 -8.62 10.64
C ASN A 101 -9.52 -10.15 10.44
N GLY A 102 -9.97 -10.67 9.31
CA GLY A 102 -9.98 -12.09 8.99
C GLY A 102 -11.15 -12.89 9.59
N TYR A 103 -12.04 -12.27 10.35
CA TYR A 103 -13.22 -12.97 10.91
C TYR A 103 -14.23 -13.39 9.85
N PHE A 104 -14.25 -12.69 8.71
CA PHE A 104 -15.09 -13.03 7.56
C PHE A 104 -14.37 -12.65 6.26
N PRO A 105 -14.40 -13.49 5.21
CA PRO A 105 -13.81 -13.14 3.91
C PRO A 105 -14.63 -12.01 3.25
N LEU A 106 -14.10 -10.80 3.29
CA LEU A 106 -14.73 -9.61 2.72
C LEU A 106 -13.69 -8.72 2.05
N GLY A 107 -14.03 -8.21 0.89
CA GLY A 107 -13.35 -7.11 0.23
C GLY A 107 -14.36 -6.06 -0.20
N ALA A 108 -13.87 -4.85 -0.42
CA ALA A 108 -14.70 -3.76 -0.93
C ALA A 108 -13.92 -2.91 -1.93
N ALA A 109 -14.58 -2.49 -3.00
CA ALA A 109 -14.15 -1.44 -3.89
C ALA A 109 -14.94 -0.17 -3.53
N MET A 110 -14.24 0.89 -3.18
CA MET A 110 -14.82 2.20 -2.91
C MET A 110 -14.60 3.11 -4.10
N ILE A 111 -15.62 3.84 -4.49
CA ILE A 111 -15.57 4.82 -5.58
C ILE A 111 -15.75 6.22 -5.00
N GLY A 112 -14.99 7.18 -5.52
CA GLY A 112 -15.08 8.58 -5.13
C GLY A 112 -16.28 9.27 -5.76
N GLU A 113 -16.67 10.40 -5.20
CA GLU A 113 -17.84 11.18 -5.60
C GLU A 113 -17.85 11.54 -7.11
N LYS A 114 -16.68 11.86 -7.67
CA LYS A 114 -16.54 12.13 -9.11
C LYS A 114 -17.06 10.99 -9.99
N LEU A 115 -16.80 9.73 -9.59
CA LEU A 115 -17.28 8.56 -10.31
C LEU A 115 -18.75 8.27 -10.03
N VAL A 116 -19.20 8.46 -8.79
CA VAL A 116 -20.62 8.34 -8.43
C VAL A 116 -21.45 9.30 -9.29
N SER A 117 -21.07 10.57 -9.36
CA SER A 117 -21.76 11.58 -10.17
C SER A 117 -21.80 11.19 -11.66
N ALA A 118 -20.71 10.62 -12.20
CA ALA A 118 -20.70 10.17 -13.58
C ALA A 118 -21.72 9.05 -13.86
N PHE A 119 -21.97 8.16 -12.89
CA PHE A 119 -23.02 7.14 -13.00
C PHE A 119 -24.42 7.72 -12.83
N GLU A 120 -24.61 8.65 -11.89
CA GLU A 120 -25.91 9.30 -11.64
C GLU A 120 -26.36 10.16 -12.82
N ASP A 121 -25.43 10.87 -13.47
CA ASP A 121 -25.68 11.72 -14.62
C ASP A 121 -25.84 10.94 -15.93
N ALA A 122 -25.36 9.69 -15.98
CA ALA A 122 -25.41 8.88 -17.18
C ALA A 122 -26.84 8.44 -17.51
N LYS A 123 -27.20 8.52 -18.81
CA LYS A 123 -28.49 8.06 -19.32
C LYS A 123 -28.38 6.64 -19.88
N GLY A 124 -29.43 5.85 -19.64
CA GLY A 124 -29.52 4.49 -20.16
C GLY A 124 -28.68 3.47 -19.37
N PRO A 125 -28.23 2.38 -20.00
CA PRO A 125 -27.55 1.27 -19.30
C PRO A 125 -26.25 1.63 -18.60
N VAL A 126 -25.58 2.70 -19.05
CA VAL A 126 -24.30 3.16 -18.48
C VAL A 126 -24.49 3.73 -17.05
N GLY A 127 -25.67 4.25 -16.72
CA GLY A 127 -26.00 4.76 -15.38
C GLY A 127 -26.20 3.68 -14.33
N THR A 128 -26.08 2.40 -14.69
CA THR A 128 -26.27 1.29 -13.76
C THR A 128 -24.95 0.53 -13.56
N ILE A 129 -24.50 0.46 -12.32
CA ILE A 129 -23.34 -0.41 -11.96
C ILE A 129 -23.84 -1.86 -11.93
N SER A 130 -23.75 -2.54 -13.08
CA SER A 130 -24.11 -3.95 -13.21
C SER A 130 -22.96 -4.86 -12.85
N HIS A 131 -22.37 -4.67 -11.67
CA HIS A 131 -21.25 -5.47 -11.17
C HIS A 131 -21.53 -5.96 -9.76
N GLY A 132 -21.37 -7.24 -9.55
CA GLY A 132 -21.55 -7.88 -8.25
C GLY A 132 -21.38 -9.40 -8.33
N TYR A 133 -21.20 -9.99 -7.20
CA TYR A 133 -21.14 -11.45 -7.03
C TYR A 133 -22.34 -11.93 -6.23
N THR A 134 -22.64 -13.21 -6.28
CA THR A 134 -23.78 -13.80 -5.53
C THR A 134 -23.77 -13.45 -4.05
N TYR A 135 -22.57 -13.37 -3.45
CA TYR A 135 -22.40 -13.03 -2.04
C TYR A 135 -22.07 -11.55 -1.76
N SER A 136 -22.20 -10.66 -2.75
CA SER A 136 -22.07 -9.21 -2.51
C SER A 136 -23.12 -8.73 -1.51
N GLY A 137 -22.71 -7.86 -0.60
CA GLY A 137 -23.61 -7.32 0.45
C GLY A 137 -23.97 -8.35 1.53
N HIS A 138 -23.16 -9.40 1.73
CA HIS A 138 -23.41 -10.43 2.72
C HIS A 138 -23.55 -9.86 4.14
N ALA A 139 -24.69 -10.06 4.78
CA ALA A 139 -25.03 -9.41 6.05
C ALA A 139 -24.07 -9.73 7.20
N ILE A 140 -23.58 -10.97 7.28
CA ILE A 140 -22.59 -11.37 8.31
C ILE A 140 -21.25 -10.66 8.06
N GLY A 141 -20.80 -10.58 6.80
CA GLY A 141 -19.60 -9.86 6.45
C GLY A 141 -19.71 -8.36 6.79
N ALA A 142 -20.84 -7.74 6.47
CA ALA A 142 -21.11 -6.35 6.82
C ALA A 142 -21.12 -6.11 8.34
N ALA A 143 -21.76 -6.98 9.11
CA ALA A 143 -21.77 -6.91 10.57
C ALA A 143 -20.36 -7.05 11.16
N GLY A 144 -19.56 -8.00 10.66
CA GLY A 144 -18.14 -8.16 11.04
C GLY A 144 -17.31 -6.94 10.73
N ALA A 145 -17.50 -6.33 9.54
CA ALA A 145 -16.81 -5.10 9.17
C ALA A 145 -17.19 -3.93 10.09
N LEU A 146 -18.49 -3.73 10.37
CA LEU A 146 -18.94 -2.67 11.26
C LEU A 146 -18.38 -2.83 12.69
N ALA A 147 -18.37 -4.04 13.23
CA ALA A 147 -17.78 -4.32 14.53
C ALA A 147 -16.27 -4.03 14.55
N THR A 148 -15.55 -4.47 13.51
CA THR A 148 -14.11 -4.22 13.37
C THR A 148 -13.80 -2.72 13.28
N LEU A 149 -14.56 -1.97 12.49
CA LEU A 149 -14.39 -0.53 12.35
C LEU A 149 -14.65 0.22 13.65
N ALA A 150 -15.71 -0.18 14.40
CA ALA A 150 -16.02 0.40 15.71
C ALA A 150 -14.90 0.15 16.72
N GLU A 151 -14.38 -1.09 16.79
CA GLU A 151 -13.33 -1.48 17.72
C GLU A 151 -11.98 -0.78 17.40
N ARG A 152 -11.63 -0.70 16.12
CA ARG A 152 -10.44 0.06 15.67
C ARG A 152 -10.49 1.52 16.11
N LYS A 153 -11.65 2.17 15.95
CA LYS A 153 -11.85 3.56 16.40
C LYS A 153 -11.76 3.67 17.91
N ARG A 154 -12.37 2.74 18.65
CA ARG A 154 -12.32 2.70 20.13
C ARG A 154 -10.90 2.57 20.66
N LEU A 155 -10.07 1.74 20.02
CA LEU A 155 -8.69 1.46 20.45
C LEU A 155 -7.65 2.40 19.84
N ASP A 156 -8.05 3.30 18.97
CA ASP A 156 -7.13 4.16 18.19
C ASP A 156 -5.95 3.39 17.57
N VAL A 157 -6.31 2.33 16.85
CA VAL A 157 -5.33 1.36 16.32
C VAL A 157 -4.30 2.04 15.40
N ALA A 158 -4.71 3.05 14.64
CA ALA A 158 -3.81 3.74 13.73
C ALA A 158 -2.71 4.52 14.48
N ALA A 159 -3.07 5.27 15.52
CA ALA A 159 -2.09 5.99 16.34
C ALA A 159 -1.16 5.02 17.09
N ASN A 160 -1.70 3.92 17.63
CA ASN A 160 -0.87 2.89 18.26
C ASN A 160 0.11 2.26 17.25
N ALA A 161 -0.34 1.94 16.04
CA ALA A 161 0.53 1.38 14.99
C ALA A 161 1.62 2.38 14.55
N ALA A 162 1.32 3.67 14.51
CA ALA A 162 2.32 4.71 14.26
C ALA A 162 3.40 4.73 15.34
N ALA A 163 3.00 4.82 16.62
CA ALA A 163 3.93 4.87 17.75
C ALA A 163 4.78 3.60 17.89
N ARG A 164 4.15 2.42 17.82
CA ARG A 164 4.89 1.14 17.88
C ARG A 164 5.76 0.92 16.64
N GLY A 165 5.35 1.46 15.49
CA GLY A 165 6.12 1.43 14.26
C GLY A 165 7.44 2.19 14.37
N GLU A 166 7.45 3.35 15.04
CA GLU A 166 8.67 4.10 15.32
C GLU A 166 9.64 3.31 16.20
N GLU A 167 9.14 2.67 17.26
CA GLU A 167 9.95 1.81 18.13
C GLU A 167 10.51 0.60 17.38
N LEU A 168 9.68 -0.07 16.57
CA LEU A 168 10.09 -1.20 15.74
C LEU A 168 11.21 -0.79 14.78
N LEU A 169 11.01 0.30 14.04
CA LEU A 169 12.00 0.77 13.07
C LEU A 169 13.30 1.20 13.74
N ALA A 170 13.24 1.87 14.90
CA ALA A 170 14.44 2.20 15.65
C ALA A 170 15.24 0.93 16.02
N GLY A 171 14.58 -0.12 16.50
CA GLY A 171 15.21 -1.40 16.79
C GLY A 171 15.80 -2.08 15.55
N LEU A 172 15.09 -2.05 14.41
CA LEU A 172 15.59 -2.61 13.15
C LEU A 172 16.80 -1.84 12.62
N HIS A 173 16.83 -0.51 12.74
CA HIS A 173 18.00 0.30 12.39
C HIS A 173 19.18 0.03 13.32
N GLU A 174 18.95 -0.21 14.61
CA GLU A 174 20.00 -0.64 15.54
C GLU A 174 20.58 -1.98 15.12
N LEU A 175 19.75 -2.96 14.76
CA LEU A 175 20.21 -4.24 14.20
C LEU A 175 21.04 -4.03 12.92
N ALA A 176 20.56 -3.20 12.00
CA ALA A 176 21.29 -2.88 10.76
C ALA A 176 22.63 -2.22 11.01
N SER A 177 22.80 -1.45 12.08
CA SER A 177 24.07 -0.82 12.46
C SER A 177 25.07 -1.83 13.04
N ARG A 178 24.60 -2.92 13.63
CA ARG A 178 25.43 -3.94 14.30
C ARG A 178 25.74 -5.15 13.41
N HIS A 179 24.95 -5.40 12.39
CA HIS A 179 25.04 -6.60 11.57
C HIS A 179 25.17 -6.26 10.08
N GLU A 180 26.35 -6.54 9.51
CA GLU A 180 26.64 -6.26 8.10
C GLU A 180 25.74 -7.02 7.11
N ILE A 181 25.18 -8.15 7.55
CA ILE A 181 24.22 -8.92 6.75
C ILE A 181 22.89 -8.17 6.52
N VAL A 182 22.56 -7.18 7.32
CA VAL A 182 21.35 -6.35 7.13
C VAL A 182 21.70 -5.22 6.17
N GLY A 183 21.30 -5.35 4.91
CA GLY A 183 21.55 -4.36 3.86
C GLY A 183 20.64 -3.15 3.94
N ASP A 184 19.39 -3.35 4.36
CA ASP A 184 18.40 -2.29 4.53
C ASP A 184 17.41 -2.64 5.64
N ALA A 185 16.92 -1.61 6.34
CA ALA A 185 15.85 -1.68 7.32
C ALA A 185 14.83 -0.58 6.99
N ARG A 186 13.63 -0.98 6.60
CA ARG A 186 12.61 -0.05 6.12
C ARG A 186 11.23 -0.38 6.64
N GLY A 187 10.32 0.59 6.63
CA GLY A 187 8.94 0.38 7.03
C GLY A 187 8.14 1.65 7.21
N LYS A 188 6.86 1.46 7.46
CA LYS A 188 5.89 2.51 7.81
C LYS A 188 4.81 1.95 8.73
N GLY A 189 4.66 2.55 9.92
CA GLY A 189 3.83 1.97 10.97
C GLY A 189 4.31 0.56 11.34
N LEU A 190 3.42 -0.40 11.39
CA LEU A 190 3.74 -1.82 11.66
C LEU A 190 3.91 -2.66 10.38
N MET A 191 4.26 -2.03 9.27
CA MET A 191 4.80 -2.68 8.08
C MET A 191 6.29 -2.44 8.06
N ALA A 192 7.09 -3.46 8.30
CA ALA A 192 8.54 -3.34 8.34
C ALA A 192 9.22 -4.54 7.69
N ALA A 193 10.42 -4.34 7.17
CA ALA A 193 11.26 -5.37 6.58
C ALA A 193 12.74 -5.11 6.84
N LEU A 194 13.48 -6.21 6.96
CA LEU A 194 14.93 -6.24 6.84
C LEU A 194 15.29 -6.89 5.50
N GLU A 195 16.17 -6.27 4.75
CA GLU A 195 16.77 -6.87 3.58
C GLU A 195 18.13 -7.46 3.94
N LEU A 196 18.30 -8.76 3.66
CA LEU A 196 19.53 -9.47 3.98
C LEU A 196 20.42 -9.55 2.75
N VAL A 197 21.68 -9.17 2.92
CA VAL A 197 22.68 -9.11 1.85
C VAL A 197 23.94 -9.86 2.25
N SER A 198 24.66 -10.37 1.25
CA SER A 198 26.01 -10.89 1.40
C SER A 198 27.09 -9.82 1.17
N ASP A 199 26.74 -8.73 0.50
CA ASP A 199 27.60 -7.59 0.20
C ASP A 199 26.73 -6.32 0.17
N ARG A 200 26.92 -5.40 1.12
CA ARG A 200 26.16 -4.15 1.21
C ARG A 200 26.46 -3.17 0.07
N GLU A 201 27.74 -3.07 -0.32
CA GLU A 201 28.15 -2.12 -1.35
C GLU A 201 27.57 -2.51 -2.72
N LYS A 202 27.64 -3.80 -3.05
CA LYS A 202 27.10 -4.35 -4.30
C LYS A 202 25.62 -4.66 -4.23
N LYS A 203 25.00 -4.51 -3.06
CA LYS A 203 23.59 -4.88 -2.80
C LYS A 203 23.27 -6.32 -3.23
N THR A 204 24.24 -7.23 -3.01
CA THR A 204 24.11 -8.64 -3.38
C THR A 204 23.22 -9.35 -2.35
N PRO A 205 22.08 -9.94 -2.75
CA PRO A 205 21.21 -10.64 -1.81
C PRO A 205 21.92 -11.73 -1.04
N ALA A 206 21.53 -11.98 0.20
CA ALA A 206 21.99 -13.11 0.98
C ALA A 206 21.55 -14.45 0.33
N ALA A 207 22.32 -15.50 0.54
CA ALA A 207 21.97 -16.83 0.06
C ALA A 207 20.66 -17.32 0.72
N LYS A 208 19.87 -18.10 -0.02
CA LYS A 208 18.53 -18.54 0.43
C LYS A 208 18.57 -19.38 1.71
N ASP A 209 19.61 -20.19 1.88
CA ASP A 209 19.82 -21.01 3.07
C ASP A 209 20.07 -20.17 4.32
N VAL A 210 20.80 -19.05 4.18
CA VAL A 210 21.02 -18.08 5.27
C VAL A 210 19.71 -17.41 5.67
N VAL A 211 18.90 -16.98 4.68
CA VAL A 211 17.58 -16.39 4.94
C VAL A 211 16.66 -17.40 5.61
N GLN A 212 16.67 -18.66 5.14
CA GLN A 212 15.86 -19.73 5.73
C GLN A 212 16.29 -20.04 7.16
N ALA A 213 17.59 -20.13 7.42
CA ALA A 213 18.10 -20.37 8.77
C ALA A 213 17.70 -19.27 9.76
N LEU A 214 17.72 -18.01 9.32
CA LEU A 214 17.23 -16.90 10.15
C LEU A 214 15.71 -17.02 10.41
N TYR A 215 14.94 -17.33 9.38
CA TYR A 215 13.49 -17.54 9.51
C TYR A 215 13.17 -18.67 10.50
N ASP A 216 13.84 -19.83 10.36
CA ASP A 216 13.63 -20.97 11.24
C ASP A 216 13.98 -20.62 12.69
N LYS A 217 15.07 -19.88 12.89
CA LYS A 217 15.51 -19.44 14.22
C LYS A 217 14.52 -18.43 14.86
N THR A 218 14.05 -17.44 14.12
CA THR A 218 13.05 -16.49 14.63
C THR A 218 11.74 -17.20 14.97
N TYR A 219 11.32 -18.16 14.13
CA TYR A 219 10.15 -18.98 14.40
C TYR A 219 10.30 -19.81 15.68
N GLU A 220 11.46 -20.42 15.93
CA GLU A 220 11.76 -21.16 17.18
C GLU A 220 11.68 -20.27 18.42
N GLU A 221 12.08 -19.00 18.30
CA GLU A 221 12.02 -18.00 19.37
C GLU A 221 10.62 -17.35 19.54
N GLY A 222 9.66 -17.72 18.69
CA GLY A 222 8.27 -17.23 18.77
C GLY A 222 8.02 -15.89 18.10
N VAL A 223 8.81 -15.54 17.12
CA VAL A 223 8.69 -14.31 16.32
C VAL A 223 8.18 -14.63 14.91
#